data_65356d3cfe1e2309ae5df4189d6135ad
#
_entry.id   65356d3cfe1e2309ae5df4189d6135ad
#
_cell.length_a   1.000
_cell.length_b   1.000
_cell.length_c   1.000
_cell.angle_alpha   90.00
_cell.angle_beta   90.00
_cell.angle_gamma   90.00
#
_symmetry.space_group_name_H-M   'P 1'
#
loop_
_entity.id
_entity.type
_entity.pdbx_description
1 polymer ?
#
loop_
_entity_poly.entity_id
_entity_poly.type
_entity_poly.pdbx_seq_one_letter_code
_entity_poly.pdbx_strand_id
1 'polypeptide(L)' 'MDENQPSLKDDILKGIDAIAEFIGEDFWRTQRLCTKKAIPAAKMQGRWIASKRKLRAHYDRLTAGQTT' A
#
# COMPACT_ATOMS: atom_id res chain seq x y z
N MET A 1 10.41 21.22 6.71
CA MET A 1 10.45 19.79 6.47
C MET A 1 10.19 19.00 7.73
N ASP A 2 9.36 18.03 7.65
CA ASP A 2 8.97 17.24 8.79
C ASP A 2 9.91 16.06 8.98
N GLU A 3 10.63 16.04 10.09
CA GLU A 3 11.61 14.99 10.34
C GLU A 3 10.95 13.64 10.63
N ASN A 4 9.68 13.65 10.98
CA ASN A 4 9.00 12.42 11.33
C ASN A 4 8.41 11.71 10.14
N GLN A 5 8.57 12.25 8.95
CA GLN A 5 8.01 11.65 7.76
C GLN A 5 9.12 11.09 6.88
N PRO A 6 8.96 9.88 6.40
CA PRO A 6 9.97 9.31 5.52
C PRO A 6 10.00 10.05 4.19
N SER A 7 11.14 10.03 3.53
CA SER A 7 11.21 10.57 2.19
C SER A 7 10.36 9.72 1.27
N LEU A 8 10.02 10.28 0.11
CA LEU A 8 9.19 9.52 -0.82
C LEU A 8 9.85 8.22 -1.25
N LYS A 9 11.15 8.22 -1.42
CA LYS A 9 11.79 6.99 -1.86
C LYS A 9 11.71 5.91 -0.80
N ASP A 10 11.58 6.28 0.46
CA ASP A 10 11.46 5.32 1.53
C ASP A 10 10.01 4.91 1.78
N ASP A 11 9.08 5.76 1.37
CA ASP A 11 7.67 5.50 1.63
C ASP A 11 6.96 4.82 0.46
N ILE A 12 7.40 5.09 -0.77
CA ILE A 12 6.70 4.60 -1.94
C ILE A 12 7.18 3.21 -2.33
N LEU A 13 6.22 2.29 -2.42
CA LEU A 13 6.46 0.96 -2.93
C LEU A 13 6.22 0.97 -4.43
N LYS A 14 7.15 0.41 -5.19
CA LYS A 14 7.06 0.41 -6.64
C LYS A 14 6.91 -1.01 -7.14
N GLY A 15 5.79 -1.28 -7.79
CA GLY A 15 5.51 -2.57 -8.37
C GLY A 15 4.72 -3.47 -7.44
N ILE A 16 4.03 -4.42 -8.04
CA ILE A 16 3.19 -5.36 -7.28
C ILE A 16 4.01 -6.17 -6.28
N ASP A 17 5.21 -6.57 -6.68
CA ASP A 17 6.06 -7.38 -5.80
C ASP A 17 6.35 -6.66 -4.49
N ALA A 18 6.70 -5.38 -4.58
CA ALA A 18 7.03 -4.62 -3.39
C ALA A 18 5.80 -4.42 -2.52
N ILE A 19 4.67 -4.15 -3.14
CA ILE A 19 3.43 -3.95 -2.39
C ILE A 19 3.02 -5.26 -1.71
N ALA A 20 3.12 -6.37 -2.45
CA ALA A 20 2.73 -7.67 -1.91
C ALA A 20 3.57 -8.02 -0.68
N GLU A 21 4.86 -7.79 -0.76
CA GLU A 21 5.73 -8.10 0.36
C GLU A 21 5.39 -7.25 1.58
N PHE A 22 5.08 -5.99 1.35
CA PHE A 22 4.77 -5.09 2.45
C PHE A 22 3.48 -5.47 3.17
N ILE A 23 2.44 -5.85 2.40
CA ILE A 23 1.16 -6.18 3.00
C ILE A 23 1.03 -7.66 3.37
N GLY A 24 2.01 -8.49 2.97
CA GLY A 24 1.98 -9.90 3.33
C GLY A 24 1.06 -10.74 2.49
N GLU A 25 0.87 -10.38 1.22
CA GLU A 25 0.03 -11.13 0.30
C GLU A 25 0.84 -11.64 -0.86
N ASP A 26 0.27 -12.58 -1.63
CA ASP A 26 0.95 -13.03 -2.82
C ASP A 26 0.75 -12.05 -3.97
N PHE A 27 1.48 -12.30 -5.06
CA PHE A 27 1.48 -11.42 -6.21
C PHE A 27 0.07 -11.25 -6.81
N TRP A 28 -0.59 -12.38 -7.05
CA TRP A 28 -1.86 -12.33 -7.76
C TRP A 28 -2.95 -11.68 -6.95
N ARG A 29 -2.96 -11.97 -5.65
CA ARG A 29 -3.95 -11.33 -4.78
C ARG A 29 -3.70 -9.84 -4.67
N THR A 30 -2.44 -9.44 -4.57
CA THR A 30 -2.09 -8.04 -4.49
C THR A 30 -2.49 -7.31 -5.76
N GLN A 31 -2.23 -7.93 -6.92
CA GLN A 31 -2.62 -7.32 -8.17
C GLN A 31 -4.12 -7.11 -8.24
N ARG A 32 -4.88 -8.09 -7.78
CA ARG A 32 -6.33 -7.96 -7.77
C ARG A 32 -6.78 -6.86 -6.83
N LEU A 33 -6.17 -6.76 -5.66
CA LEU A 33 -6.50 -5.72 -4.72
C LEU A 33 -6.25 -4.33 -5.31
N CYS A 34 -5.14 -4.19 -6.01
CA CYS A 34 -4.82 -2.91 -6.65
C CYS A 34 -5.80 -2.60 -7.76
N THR A 35 -6.08 -3.59 -8.60
CA THR A 35 -6.97 -3.40 -9.74
C THR A 35 -8.37 -3.00 -9.30
N LYS A 36 -8.85 -3.61 -8.24
CA LYS A 36 -10.19 -3.31 -7.73
C LYS A 36 -10.20 -2.14 -6.77
N LYS A 37 -9.06 -1.50 -6.58
CA LYS A 37 -8.94 -0.36 -5.69
C LYS A 37 -9.38 -0.69 -4.28
N ALA A 38 -9.13 -1.92 -3.88
CA ALA A 38 -9.43 -2.35 -2.52
C ALA A 38 -8.39 -1.84 -1.54
N ILE A 39 -7.20 -1.48 -2.02
CA ILE A 39 -6.17 -0.87 -1.20
C ILE A 39 -5.73 0.42 -1.88
N PRO A 40 -5.18 1.38 -1.10
CA PRO A 40 -4.76 2.66 -1.68
C PRO A 40 -3.49 2.49 -2.52
N ALA A 41 -3.67 2.38 -3.81
CA ALA A 41 -2.59 2.25 -4.77
C ALA A 41 -2.99 2.96 -6.05
N ALA A 42 -1.99 3.32 -6.85
CA ALA A 42 -2.24 4.01 -8.09
C ALA A 42 -1.29 3.47 -9.15
N LYS A 43 -1.68 3.61 -10.40
CA LYS A 43 -0.86 3.17 -11.50
C LYS A 43 -0.18 4.38 -12.12
N MET A 44 1.12 4.30 -12.24
CA MET A 44 1.90 5.39 -12.81
C MET A 44 2.81 4.81 -13.89
N GLN A 45 2.58 5.22 -15.12
CA GLN A 45 3.39 4.78 -16.25
C GLN A 45 3.50 3.26 -16.31
N GLY A 46 2.36 2.60 -16.17
CA GLY A 46 2.30 1.16 -16.31
C GLY A 46 2.74 0.37 -15.09
N ARG A 47 3.06 1.05 -14.01
CA ARG A 47 3.53 0.38 -12.80
C ARG A 47 2.67 0.79 -11.62
N TRP A 48 2.29 -0.17 -10.80
CA TRP A 48 1.56 0.13 -9.58
C TRP A 48 2.49 0.69 -8.53
N ILE A 49 2.02 1.70 -7.82
CA ILE A 49 2.75 2.29 -6.70
C ILE A 49 1.81 2.46 -5.53
N ALA A 50 2.38 2.47 -4.33
CA ALA A 50 1.58 2.64 -3.13
C ALA A 50 2.45 3.25 -2.04
N SER A 51 1.83 3.98 -1.14
CA SER A 51 2.52 4.59 -0.01
C SER A 51 2.41 3.67 1.20
N LYS A 52 3.53 3.37 1.81
CA LYS A 52 3.53 2.54 3.02
C LYS A 52 2.66 3.15 4.09
N ARG A 53 2.76 4.46 4.25
CA ARG A 53 2.01 5.16 5.28
C ARG A 53 0.51 5.05 5.04
N LYS A 54 0.09 5.19 3.80
CA LYS A 54 -1.33 5.10 3.48
C LYS A 54 -1.84 3.68 3.59
N LEU A 55 -1.01 2.70 3.23
CA LEU A 55 -1.39 1.32 3.41
C LEU A 55 -1.59 0.99 4.87
N ARG A 56 -0.70 1.46 5.73
CA ARG A 56 -0.86 1.23 7.16
C ARG A 56 -2.13 1.86 7.69
N ALA A 57 -2.41 3.08 7.28
CA ALA A 57 -3.61 3.76 7.73
C ALA A 57 -4.85 3.02 7.25
N HIS A 58 -4.80 2.51 6.03
CA HIS A 58 -5.92 1.77 5.47
C HIS A 58 -6.23 0.52 6.29
N TYR A 59 -5.19 -0.27 6.58
CA TYR A 59 -5.38 -1.49 7.35
C TYR A 59 -5.73 -1.20 8.80
N ASP A 60 -5.20 -0.10 9.34
CA ASP A 60 -5.58 0.29 10.69
C ASP A 60 -7.08 0.56 10.78
N ARG A 61 -7.62 1.26 9.79
CA ARG A 61 -9.05 1.55 9.79
C ARG A 61 -9.88 0.29 9.61
N LEU A 62 -9.41 -0.61 8.74
CA LEU A 62 -10.14 -1.85 8.53
C LEU A 62 -10.21 -2.69 9.79
N THR A 63 -9.10 -2.80 10.50
CA THR A 63 -9.04 -3.66 11.66
C THR A 63 -9.62 -2.98 12.89
N ALA A 64 -9.60 -1.66 12.94
CA ALA A 64 -10.16 -0.96 14.09
C ALA A 64 -11.65 -1.19 14.23
N GLY A 65 -12.34 -1.34 13.12
CA GLY A 65 -13.77 -1.55 13.17
C GLY A 65 -14.18 -2.92 13.68
N GLN A 66 -13.23 -3.81 13.89
CA GLN A 66 -13.53 -5.17 14.29
C GLN A 66 -13.31 -5.42 15.76
N THR A 67 -12.92 -4.43 16.49
CA THR A 67 -12.57 -4.62 17.88
C THR A 67 -13.72 -4.39 18.84
N THR A 68 -14.84 -4.11 18.37
CA THR A 68 -15.98 -3.84 19.26
C THR A 68 -16.50 -5.09 19.94
#